data_618390c316e430914a9a1af02691063b
#
_entry.id   618390c316e430914a9a1af02691063b
#
_cell.length_a   1.000
_cell.length_b   1.000
_cell.length_c   1.000
_cell.angle_alpha   90.00
_cell.angle_beta   90.00
_cell.angle_gamma   90.00
#
_symmetry.space_group_name_H-M   'P 1'
#
loop_
_entity.id
_entity.type
_entity.pdbx_description
1 polymer ?
#
loop_
_entity_poly.entity_id
_entity_poly.type
_entity_poly.pdbx_seq_one_letter_code
_entity_poly.pdbx_strand_id
1 'polypeptide(L)'
;MLGPFIAEQSIAYDPELWNYVAPALQSVPTIVGGVVYSHVSDSSSLEPTVIPVLRHLAGKKPTSAEQQDLVKSFYYPNAKSHHFGSPFQEQFDYCAESVSHTRTLQFLKPIMGGPYFDLETIWEEHTYYEFADRSVEHTMSTMVDQPYVNHVPTVYHFTCVLESPETK
;
A
#
# COMPACT_ATOMS: atom_id res chain seq x y z
N MET A 1 24.86 -17.55 -19.88
CA MET A 1 23.50 -17.51 -19.33
C MET A 1 23.57 -16.66 -18.07
N LEU A 2 22.99 -15.46 -18.11
CA LEU A 2 22.78 -14.68 -16.90
C LEU A 2 21.70 -15.44 -16.11
N GLY A 3 21.97 -15.78 -14.87
CA GLY A 3 20.99 -16.39 -13.97
C GLY A 3 19.77 -15.45 -13.78
N PRO A 4 18.67 -15.94 -13.23
CA PRO A 4 17.50 -15.11 -13.00
C PRO A 4 17.90 -13.89 -12.16
N PHE A 5 17.61 -12.69 -12.67
CA PHE A 5 17.80 -11.45 -11.94
C PHE A 5 16.84 -11.47 -10.74
N ILE A 6 17.38 -11.49 -9.54
CA ILE A 6 16.60 -11.42 -8.30
C ILE A 6 16.45 -9.94 -7.95
N ALA A 7 15.24 -9.42 -8.15
CA ALA A 7 14.90 -8.07 -7.70
C ALA A 7 14.74 -8.05 -6.18
N GLU A 8 15.39 -7.11 -5.54
CA GLU A 8 15.36 -6.91 -4.08
C GLU A 8 14.75 -5.55 -3.74
N GLN A 9 14.36 -5.40 -2.48
CA GLN A 9 13.78 -4.18 -1.94
C GLN A 9 14.50 -3.75 -0.66
N SER A 10 14.48 -2.45 -0.36
CA SER A 10 14.95 -1.91 0.91
C SER A 10 13.78 -1.26 1.64
N ILE A 11 13.52 -1.66 2.89
CA ILE A 11 12.51 -1.06 3.75
C ILE A 11 13.18 -0.50 5.00
N ALA A 12 13.02 0.80 5.24
CA ALA A 12 13.52 1.48 6.42
C ALA A 12 12.35 2.02 7.25
N TYR A 13 12.20 1.51 8.48
CA TYR A 13 11.20 1.99 9.45
C TYR A 13 11.66 3.19 10.27
N ASP A 14 12.79 3.78 9.90
CA ASP A 14 13.42 4.89 10.57
C ASP A 14 14.10 5.81 9.55
N PRO A 15 13.90 7.16 9.62
CA PRO A 15 14.51 8.11 8.69
C PRO A 15 16.03 8.19 8.80
N GLU A 16 16.62 7.96 9.98
CA GLU A 16 18.08 7.97 10.16
C GLU A 16 18.69 6.75 9.46
N LEU A 17 18.06 5.58 9.61
CA LEU A 17 18.47 4.38 8.91
C LEU A 17 18.38 4.56 7.39
N TRP A 18 17.30 5.19 6.91
CA TRP A 18 17.16 5.53 5.49
C TRP A 18 18.33 6.38 4.99
N ASN A 19 18.63 7.47 5.69
CA ASN A 19 19.69 8.39 5.29
C ASN A 19 21.10 7.73 5.30
N TYR A 20 21.27 6.73 6.16
CA TYR A 20 22.51 5.93 6.17
C TYR A 20 22.61 4.99 4.96
N VAL A 21 21.49 4.37 4.56
CA VAL A 21 21.46 3.33 3.51
C VAL A 21 21.31 3.93 2.11
N ALA A 22 20.54 5.01 1.95
CA ALA A 22 20.17 5.59 0.66
C ALA A 22 21.36 5.88 -0.28
N PRO A 23 22.50 6.43 0.17
CA PRO A 23 23.67 6.63 -0.69
C PRO A 23 24.26 5.32 -1.24
N ALA A 24 24.16 4.22 -0.47
CA ALA A 24 24.69 2.92 -0.88
C ALA A 24 23.80 2.20 -1.90
N LEU A 25 22.53 2.54 -2.00
CA LEU A 25 21.58 1.89 -2.91
C LEU A 25 21.98 2.00 -4.39
N GLN A 26 22.69 3.09 -4.74
CA GLN A 26 23.23 3.28 -6.10
C GLN A 26 24.26 2.22 -6.50
N SER A 27 24.93 1.62 -5.52
CA SER A 27 25.97 0.62 -5.71
C SER A 27 25.42 -0.81 -5.74
N VAL A 28 24.14 -0.99 -5.47
CA VAL A 28 23.48 -2.31 -5.38
C VAL A 28 22.37 -2.42 -6.42
N PRO A 29 22.70 -2.80 -7.67
CA PRO A 29 21.73 -2.77 -8.78
C PRO A 29 20.59 -3.78 -8.65
N THR A 30 20.67 -4.72 -7.72
CA THR A 30 19.59 -5.66 -7.40
C THR A 30 18.45 -5.00 -6.64
N ILE A 31 18.69 -3.88 -5.93
CA ILE A 31 17.65 -3.16 -5.20
C ILE A 31 16.90 -2.24 -6.16
N VAL A 32 15.66 -2.59 -6.47
CA VAL A 32 14.84 -1.93 -7.49
C VAL A 32 13.83 -0.93 -6.91
N GLY A 33 13.64 -0.90 -5.62
CA GLY A 33 12.73 0.02 -4.95
C GLY A 33 13.01 0.15 -3.45
N GLY A 34 12.70 1.32 -2.90
CA GLY A 34 12.85 1.63 -1.48
C GLY A 34 11.53 2.03 -0.84
N VAL A 35 11.36 1.71 0.43
CA VAL A 35 10.23 2.15 1.25
C VAL A 35 10.78 2.77 2.52
N VAL A 36 10.28 3.96 2.89
CA VAL A 36 10.72 4.63 4.11
C VAL A 36 9.53 5.14 4.92
N TYR A 37 9.60 4.92 6.22
CA TYR A 37 8.68 5.48 7.22
C TYR A 37 9.33 6.69 7.87
N SER A 38 8.63 7.82 7.91
CA SER A 38 9.14 9.07 8.48
C SER A 38 7.98 9.91 9.03
N HIS A 39 8.28 11.05 9.61
CA HIS A 39 7.31 12.06 9.94
C HIS A 39 7.34 13.19 8.89
N VAL A 40 6.23 13.88 8.71
CA VAL A 40 6.11 14.98 7.71
C VAL A 40 7.17 16.06 7.94
N SER A 41 7.54 16.38 9.19
CA SER A 41 8.59 17.37 9.52
C SER A 41 9.96 16.98 8.96
N ASP A 42 10.22 15.68 8.86
CA ASP A 42 11.54 15.15 8.50
C ASP A 42 11.63 14.76 7.01
N SER A 43 10.52 14.89 6.30
CA SER A 43 10.42 14.45 4.89
C SER A 43 11.39 15.19 3.96
N SER A 44 11.76 16.44 4.27
CA SER A 44 12.72 17.23 3.51
C SER A 44 14.18 16.85 3.79
N SER A 45 14.45 16.17 4.90
CA SER A 45 15.79 15.71 5.29
C SER A 45 16.10 14.28 4.84
N LEU A 46 15.16 13.61 4.17
CA LEU A 46 15.40 12.27 3.62
C LEU A 46 16.30 12.33 2.41
N GLU A 47 17.39 11.58 2.46
CA GLU A 47 18.35 11.48 1.37
C GLU A 47 17.69 11.01 0.06
N PRO A 48 17.93 11.70 -1.06
CA PRO A 48 17.40 11.31 -2.36
C PRO A 48 18.09 10.05 -2.89
N THR A 49 17.38 9.32 -3.74
CA THR A 49 17.92 8.13 -4.41
C THR A 49 17.60 8.16 -5.90
N VAL A 50 18.26 7.32 -6.67
CA VAL A 50 18.04 7.12 -8.10
C VAL A 50 17.01 6.01 -8.39
N ILE A 51 16.57 5.29 -7.36
CA ILE A 51 15.55 4.24 -7.45
C ILE A 51 14.19 4.79 -7.03
N PRO A 52 13.07 4.17 -7.49
CA PRO A 52 11.74 4.51 -7.01
C PRO A 52 11.61 4.36 -5.49
N VAL A 53 10.97 5.34 -4.84
CA VAL A 53 10.80 5.36 -3.38
C VAL A 53 9.33 5.60 -3.02
N LEU A 54 8.86 4.79 -2.08
CA LEU A 54 7.59 5.00 -1.39
C LEU A 54 7.86 5.58 0.00
N ARG A 55 7.20 6.71 0.31
CA ARG A 55 7.27 7.35 1.63
C ARG A 55 5.95 7.18 2.38
N HIS A 56 5.99 6.62 3.57
CA HIS A 56 4.89 6.60 4.52
C HIS A 56 5.15 7.67 5.59
N LEU A 57 4.38 8.77 5.54
CA LEU A 57 4.63 9.96 6.33
C LEU A 57 3.56 10.14 7.40
N ALA A 58 3.96 10.03 8.67
CA ALA A 58 3.10 10.37 9.80
C ALA A 58 2.81 11.88 9.80
N GLY A 59 1.55 12.26 9.98
CA GLY A 59 1.10 13.65 9.96
C GLY A 59 0.28 14.03 8.74
N LYS A 60 -0.22 15.27 8.72
CA LYS A 60 -1.07 15.79 7.64
C LYS A 60 -0.24 16.20 6.42
N LYS A 61 -0.81 15.98 5.23
CA LYS A 61 -0.20 16.43 3.98
C LYS A 61 0.05 17.94 4.01
N PRO A 62 1.28 18.42 3.77
CA PRO A 62 1.55 19.85 3.66
C PRO A 62 0.94 20.43 2.37
N THR A 63 0.51 21.68 2.42
CA THR A 63 -0.10 22.38 1.27
C THR A 63 0.87 22.54 0.09
N SER A 64 2.17 22.60 0.39
CA SER A 64 3.26 22.79 -0.59
C SER A 64 4.00 21.51 -0.94
N ALA A 65 3.34 20.33 -0.83
CA ALA A 65 4.00 19.07 -1.17
C ALA A 65 4.33 19.03 -2.67
N GLU A 66 5.62 19.06 -2.99
CA GLU A 66 6.11 18.88 -4.35
C GLU A 66 6.02 17.41 -4.76
N GLN A 67 5.55 17.18 -5.97
CA GLN A 67 5.52 15.84 -6.55
C GLN A 67 6.86 15.60 -7.25
N GLN A 68 7.55 14.54 -6.88
CA GLN A 68 8.80 14.11 -7.50
C GLN A 68 8.53 12.83 -8.29
N ASP A 69 9.08 12.72 -9.50
CA ASP A 69 8.77 11.61 -10.43
C ASP A 69 9.08 10.22 -9.87
N LEU A 70 10.13 10.09 -9.06
CA LEU A 70 10.54 8.81 -8.47
C LEU A 70 10.03 8.58 -7.05
N VAL A 71 9.28 9.54 -6.46
CA VAL A 71 8.86 9.48 -5.07
C VAL A 71 7.34 9.52 -4.97
N LYS A 72 6.77 8.43 -4.48
CA LYS A 72 5.35 8.37 -4.09
C LYS A 72 5.22 8.54 -2.58
N SER A 73 4.34 9.46 -2.12
CA SER A 73 4.17 9.73 -0.69
C SER A 73 2.73 9.54 -0.27
N PHE A 74 2.53 8.80 0.82
CA PHE A 74 1.26 8.68 1.52
C PHE A 74 1.35 9.31 2.90
N TYR A 75 0.25 9.94 3.32
CA TYR A 75 0.16 10.69 4.57
C TYR A 75 -0.82 10.01 5.52
N TYR A 76 -0.45 9.94 6.79
CA TYR A 76 -1.23 9.32 7.86
C TYR A 76 -1.54 10.37 8.92
N PRO A 77 -2.65 11.14 8.78
CA PRO A 77 -2.92 12.33 9.59
C PRO A 77 -3.05 12.08 11.09
N ASN A 78 -3.46 10.87 11.47
CA ASN A 78 -3.67 10.48 12.86
C ASN A 78 -2.42 9.83 13.49
N ALA A 79 -1.44 9.43 12.68
CA ALA A 79 -0.19 8.86 13.17
C ALA A 79 0.70 9.98 13.76
N LYS A 80 1.24 9.74 14.95
CA LYS A 80 2.04 10.72 15.70
C LYS A 80 3.52 10.68 15.37
N SER A 81 4.02 9.53 14.94
CA SER A 81 5.43 9.32 14.57
C SER A 81 5.55 8.23 13.52
N HIS A 82 6.73 8.09 12.92
CA HIS A 82 7.04 7.02 11.97
C HIS A 82 6.93 5.61 12.57
N HIS A 83 6.97 5.49 13.90
CA HIS A 83 6.79 4.21 14.60
C HIS A 83 5.38 3.63 14.51
N PHE A 84 4.44 4.32 13.86
CA PHE A 84 3.10 3.75 13.63
C PHE A 84 3.15 2.43 12.85
N GLY A 85 4.15 2.24 11.99
CA GLY A 85 4.37 1.02 11.22
C GLY A 85 5.23 -0.03 11.93
N SER A 86 5.74 0.24 13.14
CA SER A 86 6.66 -0.66 13.84
C SER A 86 5.95 -1.36 15.00
N PRO A 87 5.68 -2.69 14.91
CA PRO A 87 5.08 -3.45 16.01
C PRO A 87 5.89 -3.31 17.31
N PHE A 88 5.20 -3.38 18.44
CA PHE A 88 5.77 -3.27 19.79
C PHE A 88 6.30 -1.89 20.20
N GLN A 89 6.12 -0.86 19.37
CA GLN A 89 6.37 0.53 19.73
C GLN A 89 5.12 1.16 20.35
N GLU A 90 5.31 2.13 21.27
CA GLU A 90 4.21 2.82 21.96
C GLU A 90 3.27 3.52 20.96
N GLN A 91 3.80 4.02 19.84
CA GLN A 91 3.05 4.75 18.82
C GLN A 91 2.55 3.85 17.68
N PHE A 92 2.62 2.52 17.85
CA PHE A 92 2.10 1.59 16.84
C PHE A 92 0.60 1.79 16.64
N ASP A 93 0.19 1.90 15.40
CA ASP A 93 -1.21 2.05 14.99
C ASP A 93 -1.54 0.95 13.96
N TYR A 94 -2.30 -0.04 14.40
CA TYR A 94 -2.67 -1.18 13.56
C TYR A 94 -3.37 -0.79 12.26
N CYS A 95 -4.28 0.21 12.31
CA CYS A 95 -5.02 0.64 11.13
C CYS A 95 -4.09 1.34 10.13
N ALA A 96 -3.25 2.26 10.59
CA ALA A 96 -2.29 2.94 9.74
C ALA A 96 -1.22 1.99 9.19
N GLU A 97 -0.75 1.03 9.99
CA GLU A 97 0.20 0.00 9.57
C GLU A 97 -0.40 -0.89 8.48
N SER A 98 -1.60 -1.42 8.67
CA SER A 98 -2.28 -2.29 7.70
C SER A 98 -2.47 -1.62 6.34
N VAL A 99 -2.89 -0.35 6.33
CA VAL A 99 -3.00 0.45 5.10
C VAL A 99 -1.63 0.69 4.47
N SER A 100 -0.61 1.02 5.28
CA SER A 100 0.74 1.24 4.77
C SER A 100 1.34 -0.03 4.17
N HIS A 101 1.09 -1.17 4.78
CA HIS A 101 1.51 -2.47 4.26
C HIS A 101 0.88 -2.77 2.88
N THR A 102 -0.43 -2.58 2.75
CA THR A 102 -1.14 -2.75 1.46
C THR A 102 -0.53 -1.85 0.38
N ARG A 103 -0.29 -0.57 0.68
CA ARG A 103 0.32 0.40 -0.24
C ARG A 103 1.77 0.05 -0.59
N THR A 104 2.51 -0.50 0.36
CA THR A 104 3.85 -1.03 0.12
C THR A 104 3.82 -2.18 -0.89
N LEU A 105 2.91 -3.14 -0.73
CA LEU A 105 2.74 -4.23 -1.68
C LEU A 105 2.31 -3.75 -3.06
N GLN A 106 1.38 -2.79 -3.15
CA GLN A 106 0.96 -2.17 -4.42
C GLN A 106 2.13 -1.48 -5.14
N PHE A 107 3.03 -0.86 -4.40
CA PHE A 107 4.22 -0.21 -4.96
C PHE A 107 5.28 -1.23 -5.40
N LEU A 108 5.59 -2.21 -4.58
CA LEU A 108 6.70 -3.14 -4.82
C LEU A 108 6.38 -4.23 -5.83
N LYS A 109 5.17 -4.79 -5.81
CA LYS A 109 4.80 -5.92 -6.68
C LYS A 109 5.02 -5.66 -8.18
N PRO A 110 4.60 -4.51 -8.74
CA PRO A 110 4.85 -4.20 -10.16
C PRO A 110 6.35 -4.13 -10.48
N ILE A 111 7.15 -3.51 -9.59
CA ILE A 111 8.59 -3.32 -9.77
C ILE A 111 9.33 -4.65 -9.71
N MET A 112 8.85 -5.57 -8.88
CA MET A 112 9.45 -6.89 -8.68
C MET A 112 8.88 -7.97 -9.63
N GLY A 113 7.97 -7.60 -10.56
CA GLY A 113 7.34 -8.54 -11.50
C GLY A 113 6.32 -9.48 -10.85
N GLY A 114 5.80 -9.13 -9.68
CA GLY A 114 4.75 -9.88 -9.00
C GLY A 114 3.35 -9.54 -9.53
N PRO A 115 2.32 -10.34 -9.15
CA PRO A 115 0.94 -10.01 -9.50
C PRO A 115 0.53 -8.70 -8.80
N TYR A 116 -0.13 -7.84 -9.57
CA TYR A 116 -0.57 -6.53 -9.11
C TYR A 116 -2.11 -6.45 -9.12
N PHE A 117 -2.67 -6.02 -7.99
CA PHE A 117 -4.07 -5.65 -7.85
C PHE A 117 -4.14 -4.33 -7.10
N ASP A 118 -4.80 -3.34 -7.68
CA ASP A 118 -5.08 -2.08 -6.99
C ASP A 118 -6.27 -2.26 -6.06
N LEU A 119 -5.98 -2.74 -4.85
CA LEU A 119 -7.00 -3.06 -3.86
C LEU A 119 -7.77 -1.83 -3.37
N GLU A 120 -7.15 -0.65 -3.35
CA GLU A 120 -7.83 0.59 -2.96
C GLU A 120 -8.87 0.97 -4.03
N THR A 121 -8.49 0.96 -5.31
CA THR A 121 -9.42 1.24 -6.41
C THR A 121 -10.55 0.21 -6.47
N ILE A 122 -10.22 -1.08 -6.37
CA ILE A 122 -11.25 -2.15 -6.36
C ILE A 122 -12.23 -1.96 -5.20
N TRP A 123 -11.73 -1.58 -4.01
CA TRP A 123 -12.58 -1.33 -2.86
C TRP A 123 -13.46 -0.09 -3.01
N GLU A 124 -12.92 0.99 -3.58
CA GLU A 124 -13.70 2.20 -3.88
C GLU A 124 -14.80 1.93 -4.89
N GLU A 125 -14.51 1.20 -5.97
CA GLU A 125 -15.51 0.77 -6.96
C GLU A 125 -16.58 -0.12 -6.33
N HIS A 126 -16.18 -1.11 -5.54
CA HIS A 126 -17.09 -2.01 -4.84
C HIS A 126 -18.06 -1.26 -3.95
N THR A 127 -17.54 -0.39 -3.07
CA THR A 127 -18.37 0.39 -2.15
C THR A 127 -19.26 1.40 -2.88
N TYR A 128 -18.80 1.98 -4.00
CA TYR A 128 -19.63 2.83 -4.85
C TYR A 128 -20.81 2.06 -5.42
N TYR A 129 -20.59 0.88 -6.00
CA TYR A 129 -21.65 0.07 -6.56
C TYR A 129 -22.61 -0.47 -5.50
N GLU A 130 -22.12 -0.79 -4.32
CA GLU A 130 -22.96 -1.30 -3.23
C GLU A 130 -23.85 -0.21 -2.59
N PHE A 131 -23.29 0.97 -2.32
CA PHE A 131 -23.97 1.98 -1.52
C PHE A 131 -24.51 3.18 -2.31
N ALA A 132 -23.84 3.59 -3.40
CA ALA A 132 -24.26 4.74 -4.21
C ALA A 132 -25.10 4.32 -5.42
N ASP A 133 -24.57 3.48 -6.30
CA ASP A 133 -25.25 2.99 -7.51
C ASP A 133 -26.30 1.91 -7.18
N ARG A 134 -26.07 1.15 -6.12
CA ARG A 134 -26.93 0.02 -5.67
C ARG A 134 -27.15 -1.03 -6.76
N SER A 135 -26.16 -1.25 -7.57
CA SER A 135 -26.15 -2.22 -8.64
C SER A 135 -25.57 -3.55 -8.17
N VAL A 136 -26.40 -4.56 -8.01
CA VAL A 136 -25.95 -5.91 -7.63
C VAL A 136 -24.98 -6.48 -8.67
N GLU A 137 -25.25 -6.29 -9.95
CA GLU A 137 -24.43 -6.79 -11.04
C GLU A 137 -23.00 -6.20 -10.99
N HIS A 138 -22.88 -4.88 -10.85
CA HIS A 138 -21.59 -4.21 -10.77
C HIS A 138 -20.86 -4.54 -9.46
N THR A 139 -21.58 -4.62 -8.31
CA THR A 139 -20.99 -5.03 -7.04
C THR A 139 -20.39 -6.44 -7.16
N MET A 140 -21.14 -7.38 -7.72
CA MET A 140 -20.66 -8.75 -7.90
C MET A 140 -19.49 -8.85 -8.89
N SER A 141 -19.37 -7.97 -9.88
CA SER A 141 -18.26 -7.95 -10.83
C SER A 141 -16.91 -7.60 -10.17
N THR A 142 -16.92 -6.97 -9.00
CA THR A 142 -15.73 -6.65 -8.21
C THR A 142 -15.32 -7.76 -7.23
N MET A 143 -16.09 -8.83 -7.16
CA MET A 143 -15.88 -9.97 -6.26
C MET A 143 -15.37 -11.20 -7.03
N VAL A 144 -14.94 -12.21 -6.29
CA VAL A 144 -14.67 -13.56 -6.83
C VAL A 144 -15.99 -14.28 -7.15
N ASP A 145 -15.93 -15.33 -7.99
CA ASP A 145 -17.12 -16.08 -8.44
C ASP A 145 -17.99 -16.64 -7.31
N GLN A 146 -17.37 -16.98 -6.19
CA GLN A 146 -18.06 -17.47 -4.99
C GLN A 146 -17.62 -16.66 -3.76
N PRO A 147 -18.13 -15.44 -3.59
CA PRO A 147 -17.74 -14.60 -2.46
C PRO A 147 -18.33 -15.12 -1.15
N TYR A 148 -17.52 -15.08 -0.11
CA TYR A 148 -17.95 -15.28 1.26
C TYR A 148 -18.00 -13.94 1.98
N VAL A 149 -19.17 -13.53 2.44
CA VAL A 149 -19.35 -12.27 3.16
C VAL A 149 -19.68 -12.56 4.62
N ASN A 150 -18.86 -12.05 5.52
CA ASN A 150 -19.08 -12.10 6.95
C ASN A 150 -19.41 -10.69 7.46
N HIS A 151 -20.70 -10.44 7.72
CA HIS A 151 -21.15 -9.14 8.18
C HIS A 151 -21.11 -9.05 9.72
N VAL A 152 -20.04 -8.54 10.26
CA VAL A 152 -19.90 -8.17 11.68
C VAL A 152 -20.38 -6.72 11.83
N PRO A 153 -21.34 -6.38 12.63
CA PRO A 153 -21.81 -6.94 13.90
C PRO A 153 -23.09 -7.78 13.85
N THR A 154 -23.66 -8.06 12.71
CA THR A 154 -24.95 -8.78 12.64
C THR A 154 -24.81 -10.30 12.73
N VAL A 155 -23.60 -10.83 12.67
CA VAL A 155 -23.26 -12.27 12.72
C VAL A 155 -23.96 -13.11 11.64
N TYR A 156 -24.39 -12.48 10.54
CA TYR A 156 -24.91 -13.20 9.39
C TYR A 156 -23.80 -13.57 8.43
N HIS A 157 -23.80 -14.84 8.02
CA HIS A 157 -22.92 -15.36 6.98
C HIS A 157 -23.73 -15.51 5.70
N PHE A 158 -23.24 -14.91 4.63
CA PHE A 158 -23.85 -15.05 3.30
C PHE A 158 -22.86 -15.73 2.37
N THR A 159 -23.31 -16.76 1.70
CA THR A 159 -22.62 -17.32 0.54
C THR A 159 -23.48 -16.98 -0.67
N CYS A 160 -23.04 -16.06 -1.51
CA CYS A 160 -23.71 -15.77 -2.77
C CYS A 160 -23.19 -16.73 -3.84
N VAL A 161 -24.05 -17.63 -4.28
CA VAL A 161 -23.84 -18.43 -5.46
C VAL A 161 -24.57 -17.74 -6.60
N LEU A 162 -23.86 -17.23 -7.61
CA LEU A 162 -24.50 -16.82 -8.86
C LEU A 162 -24.96 -18.09 -9.57
N GLU A 163 -26.25 -18.40 -9.50
CA GLU A 163 -26.81 -19.37 -10.42
C GLU A 163 -26.70 -18.81 -11.83
N SER A 164 -25.85 -19.43 -12.66
CA SER A 164 -25.84 -19.17 -14.09
C SER A 164 -27.25 -19.42 -14.63
N PRO A 165 -27.84 -18.51 -15.43
CA PRO A 165 -29.13 -18.75 -16.04
C PRO A 165 -29.01 -20.00 -16.91
N GLU A 166 -29.74 -21.06 -16.54
CA GLU A 166 -29.84 -22.24 -17.36
C GLU A 166 -30.37 -21.82 -18.74
N THR A 167 -29.58 -22.00 -19.75
CA THR A 167 -30.01 -21.91 -21.14
C THR A 167 -31.11 -22.96 -21.36
N LYS A 168 -32.33 -22.46 -21.46
CA LYS A 168 -33.45 -23.24 -22.02
C LYS A 168 -33.42 -23.17 -23.52
#